data_3052362acdbeda62a97214bb47417842
#
_entry.id   3052362acdbeda62a97214bb47417842
#
_cell.length_a   1.000
_cell.length_b   1.000
_cell.length_c   1.000
_cell.angle_alpha   90.00
_cell.angle_beta   90.00
_cell.angle_gamma   90.00
#
_symmetry.space_group_name_H-M   'P 1'
#
loop_
_entity.id
_entity.type
_entity.pdbx_description
1 polymer ?
#
loop_
_entity_poly.entity_id
_entity_poly.type
_entity_poly.pdbx_seq_one_letter_code
_entity_poly.pdbx_strand_id
1 'polypeptide(L)'
;MRDTGQQKQFDVGEFDRVVIDRVRKSLGARDAYVLHPSVMYNLFRRYWNEKAPVGILTSHTNYSPLPDPGLLDPELPLPEEFVAVRFYFRPSFPATPENREFANAVIRRLASHRAVIILNTGFQVDDHEDLDALSEVGVYRIDEWMTPTNNLRLQSQIISRATALVGTYGGLSYLGPYYKVPTIAFYSDSHELVPAHVDATWRLCQATRTPLTMMHVGDAALVASTLDGFGA
;
A
#
# COMPACT_ATOMS: atom_id res chain seq x y z
N MET A 1 24.73 -2.03 7.57
CA MET A 1 24.26 -3.40 7.56
C MET A 1 23.09 -3.46 8.54
N ARG A 2 21.85 -3.69 8.11
CA ARG A 2 20.70 -3.75 9.02
C ARG A 2 20.68 -5.13 9.64
N ASP A 3 20.62 -5.18 10.98
CA ASP A 3 20.36 -6.41 11.68
C ASP A 3 18.91 -6.82 11.38
N THR A 4 18.74 -7.85 10.55
CA THR A 4 17.44 -8.34 10.07
C THR A 4 16.64 -9.08 11.15
N GLY A 5 17.17 -9.18 12.36
CA GLY A 5 16.53 -9.83 13.50
C GLY A 5 15.66 -8.91 14.38
N GLN A 6 15.77 -7.60 14.23
CA GLN A 6 14.96 -6.65 15.01
C GLN A 6 13.72 -6.23 14.21
N GLN A 7 12.54 -6.41 14.78
CA GLN A 7 11.30 -5.85 14.26
C GLN A 7 11.34 -4.32 14.38
N LYS A 8 11.91 -3.68 13.40
CA LYS A 8 12.19 -2.24 13.34
C LYS A 8 10.99 -1.35 13.67
N GLN A 9 9.80 -1.84 13.46
CA GLN A 9 8.55 -1.13 13.73
C GLN A 9 8.21 -1.03 15.24
N PHE A 10 8.87 -1.82 16.11
CA PHE A 10 8.60 -1.84 17.54
C PHE A 10 9.68 -1.14 18.37
N ASP A 11 10.85 -0.92 17.80
CA ASP A 11 12.00 -0.40 18.52
C ASP A 11 12.57 0.88 17.87
N VAL A 12 12.89 1.87 18.68
CA VAL A 12 13.63 3.05 18.28
C VAL A 12 15.13 2.70 18.29
N GLY A 13 15.68 2.44 17.11
CA GLY A 13 17.08 2.08 16.93
C GLY A 13 18.04 3.28 17.07
N GLU A 14 19.33 3.01 17.04
CA GLU A 14 20.37 4.05 17.10
C GLU A 14 20.28 4.99 15.88
N PHE A 15 20.02 4.45 14.71
CA PHE A 15 19.82 5.25 13.49
C PHE A 15 18.65 6.24 13.64
N ASP A 16 17.53 5.78 14.18
CA ASP A 16 16.35 6.63 14.39
C ASP A 16 16.67 7.79 15.36
N ARG A 17 17.43 7.52 16.44
CA ARG A 17 17.86 8.55 17.39
C ARG A 17 18.77 9.60 16.73
N VAL A 18 19.70 9.16 15.88
CA VAL A 18 20.57 10.08 15.12
C VAL A 18 19.75 10.96 14.18
N VAL A 19 18.76 10.41 13.49
CA VAL A 19 17.88 11.18 12.60
C VAL A 19 17.04 12.18 13.41
N ILE A 20 16.43 11.74 14.50
CA ILE A 20 15.63 12.60 15.40
C ILE A 20 16.48 13.78 15.91
N ASP A 21 17.69 13.51 16.39
CA ASP A 21 18.59 14.57 16.90
C ASP A 21 19.01 15.54 15.81
N ARG A 22 19.27 15.06 14.61
CA ARG A 22 19.60 15.90 13.45
C ARG A 22 18.45 16.84 13.11
N VAL A 23 17.23 16.30 13.00
CA VAL A 23 16.03 17.08 12.70
C VAL A 23 15.77 18.11 13.81
N ARG A 24 15.84 17.70 15.08
CA ARG A 24 15.68 18.60 16.23
C ARG A 24 16.66 19.77 16.19
N LYS A 25 17.93 19.50 15.94
CA LYS A 25 18.98 20.52 15.81
C LYS A 25 18.72 21.45 14.62
N SER A 26 18.35 20.89 13.48
CA SER A 26 18.05 21.65 12.27
C SER A 26 16.88 22.62 12.44
N LEU A 27 15.88 22.24 13.23
CA LEU A 27 14.70 23.07 13.52
C LEU A 27 14.90 24.01 14.71
N GLY A 28 16.02 23.95 15.43
CA GLY A 28 16.24 24.72 16.64
C GLY A 28 15.26 24.37 17.77
N ALA A 29 14.60 23.20 17.70
CA ALA A 29 13.60 22.79 18.66
C ALA A 29 14.25 22.29 19.96
N ARG A 30 13.78 22.80 21.11
CA ARG A 30 14.21 22.30 22.43
C ARG A 30 13.55 20.96 22.73
N ASP A 31 12.26 20.85 22.42
CA ASP A 31 11.45 19.66 22.61
C ASP A 31 10.84 19.26 21.25
N ALA A 32 10.92 17.97 20.92
CA ALA A 32 10.31 17.42 19.75
C ALA A 32 9.43 16.23 20.16
N TYR A 33 8.18 16.26 19.78
CA TYR A 33 7.31 15.10 19.88
C TYR A 33 7.53 14.22 18.65
N VAL A 34 8.07 13.03 18.85
CA VAL A 34 8.42 12.11 17.76
C VAL A 34 7.38 11.03 17.67
N LEU A 35 6.67 10.98 16.54
CA LEU A 35 5.74 9.90 16.23
C LEU A 35 6.48 8.78 15.49
N HIS A 36 7.18 7.95 16.25
CA HIS A 36 7.87 6.80 15.71
C HIS A 36 6.86 5.65 15.41
N PRO A 37 7.08 4.80 14.39
CA PRO A 37 6.23 3.65 14.10
C PRO A 37 5.95 2.75 15.32
N SER A 38 6.92 2.58 16.23
CA SER A 38 6.72 1.85 17.49
C SER A 38 5.57 2.40 18.34
N VAL A 39 5.34 3.70 18.35
CA VAL A 39 4.22 4.34 19.07
C VAL A 39 2.90 3.91 18.42
N MET A 40 2.83 3.92 17.09
CA MET A 40 1.64 3.49 16.33
C MET A 40 1.30 2.04 16.62
N TYR A 41 2.27 1.13 16.58
CA TYR A 41 2.06 -0.28 16.91
C TYR A 41 1.62 -0.49 18.36
N ASN A 42 2.15 0.26 19.31
CA ASN A 42 1.70 0.20 20.70
C ASN A 42 0.25 0.71 20.86
N LEU A 43 -0.17 1.72 20.11
CA LEU A 43 -1.55 2.17 20.07
C LEU A 43 -2.49 1.09 19.51
N PHE A 44 -2.10 0.41 18.43
CA PHE A 44 -2.84 -0.75 17.91
C PHE A 44 -2.95 -1.86 18.95
N ARG A 45 -1.85 -2.20 19.66
CA ARG A 45 -1.87 -3.18 20.74
C ARG A 45 -2.86 -2.82 21.85
N ARG A 46 -2.93 -1.57 22.26
CA ARG A 46 -3.92 -1.09 23.23
C ARG A 46 -5.33 -1.23 22.73
N TYR A 47 -5.56 -0.90 21.47
CA TYR A 47 -6.88 -1.09 20.84
C TYR A 47 -7.30 -2.57 20.86
N TRP A 48 -6.41 -3.49 20.46
CA TRP A 48 -6.75 -4.90 20.36
C TRP A 48 -6.88 -5.62 21.70
N ASN A 49 -5.90 -5.40 22.57
CA ASN A 49 -5.78 -6.18 23.81
C ASN A 49 -6.50 -5.52 24.99
N GLU A 50 -6.50 -4.19 25.05
CA GLU A 50 -7.06 -3.43 26.15
C GLU A 50 -8.45 -2.87 25.81
N LYS A 51 -9.00 -3.16 24.63
CA LYS A 51 -10.28 -2.64 24.12
C LYS A 51 -10.37 -1.12 24.18
N ALA A 52 -9.26 -0.42 24.03
CA ALA A 52 -9.25 1.03 23.97
C ALA A 52 -10.10 1.51 22.78
N PRO A 53 -10.78 2.67 22.88
CA PRO A 53 -11.59 3.18 21.78
C PRO A 53 -10.75 3.45 20.54
N VAL A 54 -11.33 3.26 19.34
CA VAL A 54 -10.63 3.49 18.06
C VAL A 54 -10.03 4.89 17.95
N GLY A 55 -10.59 5.87 18.65
CA GLY A 55 -10.04 7.22 18.72
C GLY A 55 -8.58 7.30 19.17
N ILE A 56 -8.08 6.30 19.92
CA ILE A 56 -6.67 6.27 20.34
C ILE A 56 -5.74 6.14 19.13
N LEU A 57 -6.15 5.44 18.06
CA LEU A 57 -5.37 5.28 16.84
C LEU A 57 -5.25 6.58 16.04
N THR A 58 -6.21 7.48 16.22
CA THR A 58 -6.30 8.74 15.47
C THR A 58 -5.95 9.96 16.30
N SER A 59 -5.72 9.81 17.62
CA SER A 59 -5.45 10.92 18.52
C SER A 59 -4.19 11.72 18.20
N HIS A 60 -3.24 11.11 17.48
CA HIS A 60 -1.96 11.70 17.12
C HIS A 60 -1.77 11.82 15.60
N THR A 61 -2.81 11.54 14.81
CA THR A 61 -2.73 11.53 13.35
C THR A 61 -3.89 12.30 12.73
N ASN A 62 -3.59 13.11 11.74
CA ASN A 62 -4.58 13.67 10.83
C ASN A 62 -4.41 12.98 9.50
N TYR A 63 -5.45 12.29 9.03
CA TYR A 63 -5.44 11.74 7.68
C TYR A 63 -5.63 12.89 6.69
N SER A 64 -4.61 13.14 5.90
CA SER A 64 -4.63 14.14 4.85
C SER A 64 -3.96 13.58 3.59
N PRO A 65 -4.32 14.06 2.40
CA PRO A 65 -3.59 13.70 1.21
C PRO A 65 -2.09 13.95 1.36
N LEU A 66 -1.29 13.04 0.82
CA LEU A 66 0.15 13.23 0.74
C LEU A 66 0.48 14.26 -0.33
N PRO A 67 1.59 15.01 -0.17
CA PRO A 67 2.08 15.89 -1.23
C PRO A 67 2.50 15.08 -2.46
N ASP A 68 2.63 15.75 -3.60
CA ASP A 68 3.19 15.13 -4.82
C ASP A 68 4.55 14.48 -4.48
N PRO A 69 4.73 13.19 -4.79
CA PRO A 69 5.98 12.47 -4.50
C PRO A 69 7.15 12.86 -5.43
N GLY A 70 6.98 13.87 -6.28
CA GLY A 70 7.97 14.39 -7.21
C GLY A 70 7.92 13.74 -8.59
N LEU A 71 8.79 14.20 -9.48
CA LEU A 71 8.85 13.76 -10.87
C LEU A 71 9.33 12.31 -10.98
N LEU A 72 8.73 11.59 -11.91
CA LEU A 72 9.24 10.29 -12.37
C LEU A 72 10.53 10.49 -13.17
N ASP A 73 11.34 9.45 -13.23
CA ASP A 73 12.44 9.37 -14.16
C ASP A 73 11.88 9.43 -15.59
N PRO A 74 12.32 10.37 -16.43
CA PRO A 74 11.82 10.51 -17.81
C PRO A 74 12.14 9.29 -18.69
N GLU A 75 13.10 8.47 -18.30
CA GLU A 75 13.43 7.22 -19.02
C GLU A 75 12.48 6.07 -18.68
N LEU A 76 11.67 6.20 -17.61
CA LEU A 76 10.72 5.17 -17.22
C LEU A 76 9.56 5.12 -18.25
N PRO A 77 9.39 4.02 -18.99
CA PRO A 77 8.45 3.93 -20.09
C PRO A 77 7.01 3.72 -19.59
N LEU A 78 6.39 4.77 -19.05
CA LEU A 78 5.01 4.69 -18.60
C LEU A 78 4.03 5.20 -19.65
N PRO A 79 2.92 4.50 -19.86
CA PRO A 79 1.78 5.00 -20.63
C PRO A 79 1.19 6.27 -20.00
N GLU A 80 0.51 7.08 -20.80
CA GLU A 80 -0.14 8.32 -20.35
C GLU A 80 -1.28 8.03 -19.35
N GLU A 81 -2.09 7.03 -19.65
CA GLU A 81 -3.15 6.54 -18.75
C GLU A 81 -2.94 5.07 -18.41
N PHE A 82 -2.99 4.74 -17.14
CA PHE A 82 -2.78 3.38 -16.66
C PHE A 82 -3.44 3.10 -15.32
N VAL A 83 -3.61 1.82 -15.02
CA VAL A 83 -3.95 1.29 -13.70
C VAL A 83 -2.68 0.76 -13.04
N ALA A 84 -2.40 1.19 -11.82
CA ALA A 84 -1.33 0.62 -11.02
C ALA A 84 -1.82 -0.66 -10.33
N VAL A 85 -1.05 -1.74 -10.43
CA VAL A 85 -1.45 -3.04 -9.87
C VAL A 85 -0.36 -3.61 -9.00
N ARG A 86 -0.73 -4.06 -7.79
CA ARG A 86 0.15 -4.84 -6.94
C ARG A 86 -0.59 -5.95 -6.23
N PHE A 87 -0.37 -7.17 -6.65
CA PHE A 87 -0.74 -8.36 -5.89
C PHE A 87 0.48 -8.93 -5.17
N TYR A 88 0.30 -9.23 -3.89
CA TYR A 88 1.27 -9.94 -3.07
C TYR A 88 0.53 -10.85 -2.09
N PHE A 89 1.19 -11.94 -1.71
CA PHE A 89 0.58 -12.95 -0.85
C PHE A 89 0.91 -12.67 0.62
N ARG A 90 -0.10 -12.86 1.45
CA ARG A 90 -0.10 -12.65 2.89
C ARG A 90 -1.25 -13.45 3.53
N PRO A 91 -1.38 -13.56 4.86
CA PRO A 91 -2.47 -14.32 5.46
C PRO A 91 -3.88 -14.00 4.95
N SER A 92 -4.22 -12.73 4.76
CA SER A 92 -5.54 -12.35 4.22
C SER A 92 -5.72 -12.61 2.70
N PHE A 93 -4.64 -12.92 1.99
CA PHE A 93 -4.64 -13.30 0.58
C PHE A 93 -3.48 -14.31 0.34
N PRO A 94 -3.62 -15.57 0.83
CA PRO A 94 -2.54 -16.55 0.80
C PRO A 94 -2.16 -16.98 -0.63
N ALA A 95 -0.94 -17.51 -0.79
CA ALA A 95 -0.37 -17.92 -2.07
C ALA A 95 -0.95 -19.26 -2.58
N THR A 96 -2.29 -19.36 -2.68
CA THR A 96 -2.97 -20.53 -3.24
C THR A 96 -3.05 -20.45 -4.77
N PRO A 97 -3.19 -21.59 -5.47
CA PRO A 97 -3.41 -21.60 -6.92
C PRO A 97 -4.62 -20.72 -7.33
N GLU A 98 -5.70 -20.78 -6.56
CA GLU A 98 -6.93 -20.03 -6.82
C GLU A 98 -6.70 -18.51 -6.72
N ASN A 99 -5.98 -18.06 -5.70
CA ASN A 99 -5.66 -16.64 -5.53
C ASN A 99 -4.68 -16.15 -6.60
N ARG A 100 -3.73 -16.98 -7.02
CA ARG A 100 -2.83 -16.67 -8.14
C ARG A 100 -3.61 -16.52 -9.45
N GLU A 101 -4.48 -17.47 -9.75
CA GLU A 101 -5.32 -17.39 -10.95
C GLU A 101 -6.28 -16.20 -10.90
N PHE A 102 -6.90 -15.92 -9.75
CA PHE A 102 -7.72 -14.73 -9.55
C PHE A 102 -6.95 -13.45 -9.85
N ALA A 103 -5.77 -13.27 -9.29
CA ALA A 103 -4.94 -12.09 -9.50
C ALA A 103 -4.56 -11.94 -10.99
N ASN A 104 -4.17 -13.03 -11.64
CA ASN A 104 -3.86 -13.03 -13.07
C ASN A 104 -5.09 -12.72 -13.94
N ALA A 105 -6.27 -13.24 -13.58
CA ALA A 105 -7.52 -12.93 -14.27
C ALA A 105 -7.89 -11.44 -14.14
N VAL A 106 -7.70 -10.84 -12.96
CA VAL A 106 -7.89 -9.40 -12.75
C VAL A 106 -6.93 -8.60 -13.65
N ILE A 107 -5.64 -8.95 -13.68
CA ILE A 107 -4.65 -8.27 -14.52
C ILE A 107 -5.05 -8.34 -15.99
N ARG A 108 -5.38 -9.54 -16.50
CA ARG A 108 -5.83 -9.73 -17.90
C ARG A 108 -7.06 -8.88 -18.22
N ARG A 109 -8.04 -8.85 -17.33
CA ARG A 109 -9.25 -8.04 -17.53
C ARG A 109 -8.94 -6.56 -17.58
N LEU A 110 -8.11 -6.04 -16.68
CA LEU A 110 -7.69 -4.64 -16.72
C LEU A 110 -6.90 -4.34 -17.99
N ALA A 111 -5.95 -5.21 -18.38
CA ALA A 111 -5.12 -5.04 -19.56
C ALA A 111 -5.90 -5.07 -20.88
N SER A 112 -7.09 -5.68 -20.92
CA SER A 112 -7.96 -5.64 -22.09
C SER A 112 -8.60 -4.28 -22.35
N HIS A 113 -8.57 -3.38 -21.39
CA HIS A 113 -9.19 -2.04 -21.48
C HIS A 113 -8.21 -0.90 -21.31
N ARG A 114 -7.16 -1.07 -20.51
CA ARG A 114 -6.19 -0.02 -20.17
C ARG A 114 -4.79 -0.60 -19.97
N ALA A 115 -3.78 0.25 -20.09
CA ALA A 115 -2.43 -0.13 -19.69
C ALA A 115 -2.38 -0.45 -18.20
N VAL A 116 -1.64 -1.49 -17.84
CA VAL A 116 -1.45 -1.96 -16.46
C VAL A 116 0.03 -1.87 -16.08
N ILE A 117 0.34 -1.19 -15.00
CA ILE A 117 1.69 -1.13 -14.43
C ILE A 117 1.77 -2.04 -13.21
N ILE A 118 2.59 -3.08 -13.28
CA ILE A 118 2.84 -3.99 -12.14
C ILE A 118 3.89 -3.39 -11.22
N LEU A 119 3.51 -3.19 -9.96
CA LEU A 119 4.36 -2.57 -8.93
C LEU A 119 5.20 -3.56 -8.13
N ASN A 120 5.53 -4.72 -8.69
CA ASN A 120 6.41 -5.68 -8.04
C ASN A 120 7.80 -5.09 -7.84
N THR A 121 8.48 -5.51 -6.78
CA THR A 121 9.79 -4.95 -6.43
C THR A 121 10.95 -5.73 -7.05
N GLY A 122 10.73 -6.96 -7.48
CA GLY A 122 11.78 -7.87 -7.96
C GLY A 122 12.73 -8.38 -6.86
N PHE A 123 12.49 -8.00 -5.60
CA PHE A 123 13.27 -8.45 -4.45
C PHE A 123 12.39 -8.56 -3.20
N GLN A 124 12.78 -9.42 -2.27
CA GLN A 124 12.04 -9.59 -1.02
C GLN A 124 12.36 -8.45 -0.04
N VAL A 125 11.33 -7.71 0.37
CA VAL A 125 11.44 -6.59 1.33
C VAL A 125 11.08 -7.03 2.74
N ASP A 126 10.11 -7.90 2.86
CA ASP A 126 9.54 -8.44 4.11
C ASP A 126 9.09 -9.90 3.90
N ASP A 127 8.11 -10.36 4.62
CA ASP A 127 7.50 -11.70 4.51
C ASP A 127 6.46 -11.81 3.38
N HIS A 128 6.28 -10.79 2.56
CA HIS A 128 5.37 -10.81 1.42
C HIS A 128 6.04 -11.45 0.20
N GLU A 129 5.29 -12.32 -0.48
CA GLU A 129 5.67 -12.89 -1.77
C GLU A 129 4.92 -12.15 -2.87
N ASP A 130 5.63 -11.53 -3.81
CA ASP A 130 5.03 -10.88 -4.97
C ASP A 130 4.41 -11.91 -5.92
N LEU A 131 3.29 -11.55 -6.56
CA LEU A 131 2.74 -12.33 -7.65
C LEU A 131 3.73 -12.33 -8.82
N ASP A 132 4.10 -13.50 -9.32
CA ASP A 132 4.78 -13.60 -10.60
C ASP A 132 3.77 -13.33 -11.73
N ALA A 133 3.66 -12.06 -12.08
CA ALA A 133 2.66 -11.59 -13.02
C ALA A 133 2.98 -12.01 -14.45
N LEU A 134 1.94 -12.35 -15.21
CA LEU A 134 2.03 -12.74 -16.62
C LEU A 134 2.63 -11.61 -17.47
N SER A 135 3.45 -11.99 -18.45
CA SER A 135 3.87 -11.08 -19.52
C SER A 135 2.80 -11.09 -20.61
N GLU A 136 2.00 -10.03 -20.67
CA GLU A 136 0.91 -9.88 -21.65
C GLU A 136 0.98 -8.49 -22.30
N VAL A 137 0.31 -8.35 -23.44
CA VAL A 137 0.20 -7.06 -24.13
C VAL A 137 -0.58 -6.07 -23.23
N GLY A 138 -0.06 -4.86 -23.09
CA GLY A 138 -0.65 -3.83 -22.21
C GLY A 138 -0.26 -3.95 -20.73
N VAL A 139 0.57 -4.95 -20.37
CA VAL A 139 1.12 -5.10 -19.02
C VAL A 139 2.59 -4.67 -19.02
N TYR A 140 2.93 -3.71 -18.20
CA TYR A 140 4.25 -3.14 -18.06
C TYR A 140 4.84 -3.49 -16.69
N ARG A 141 6.09 -3.91 -16.66
CA ARG A 141 6.84 -4.22 -15.45
C ARG A 141 7.87 -3.15 -15.18
N ILE A 142 8.08 -2.84 -13.91
CA ILE A 142 9.00 -1.80 -13.46
C ILE A 142 9.99 -2.29 -12.40
N ASP A 143 10.04 -3.60 -12.18
CA ASP A 143 10.91 -4.23 -11.18
C ASP A 143 12.40 -3.94 -11.46
N GLU A 144 12.82 -3.81 -12.72
CA GLU A 144 14.19 -3.43 -13.10
C GLU A 144 14.58 -2.00 -12.63
N TRP A 145 13.60 -1.14 -12.41
CA TRP A 145 13.81 0.23 -11.95
C TRP A 145 13.78 0.36 -10.43
N MET A 146 13.38 -0.71 -9.73
CA MET A 146 13.24 -0.72 -8.29
C MET A 146 14.51 -1.20 -7.58
N THR A 147 14.83 -0.53 -6.50
CA THR A 147 15.90 -0.91 -5.57
C THR A 147 15.37 -0.85 -4.13
N PRO A 148 16.04 -1.49 -3.16
CA PRO A 148 15.65 -1.39 -1.76
C PRO A 148 15.58 0.04 -1.22
N THR A 149 16.27 0.99 -1.85
CA THR A 149 16.34 2.38 -1.40
C THR A 149 15.32 3.30 -2.07
N ASN A 150 14.82 2.96 -3.26
CA ASN A 150 13.90 3.80 -4.02
C ASN A 150 12.49 3.23 -4.17
N ASN A 151 12.27 1.94 -3.83
CA ASN A 151 11.02 1.23 -4.15
C ASN A 151 9.75 1.97 -3.68
N LEU A 152 9.70 2.42 -2.43
CA LEU A 152 8.54 3.11 -1.90
C LEU A 152 8.31 4.45 -2.62
N ARG A 153 9.37 5.19 -2.92
CA ARG A 153 9.28 6.45 -3.66
C ARG A 153 8.75 6.21 -5.07
N LEU A 154 9.32 5.24 -5.80
CA LEU A 154 8.90 4.95 -7.16
C LEU A 154 7.46 4.44 -7.22
N GLN A 155 7.07 3.53 -6.34
CA GLN A 155 5.68 3.09 -6.21
C GLN A 155 4.74 4.27 -5.92
N SER A 156 5.11 5.17 -5.00
CA SER A 156 4.34 6.37 -4.69
C SER A 156 4.18 7.29 -5.90
N GLN A 157 5.26 7.51 -6.65
CA GLN A 157 5.26 8.34 -7.86
C GLN A 157 4.35 7.75 -8.95
N ILE A 158 4.33 6.44 -9.12
CA ILE A 158 3.47 5.76 -10.10
C ILE A 158 2.03 5.77 -9.62
N ILE A 159 1.76 5.38 -8.38
CA ILE A 159 0.40 5.37 -7.82
C ILE A 159 -0.24 6.76 -7.92
N SER A 160 0.50 7.82 -7.60
CA SER A 160 -0.04 9.20 -7.64
C SER A 160 -0.50 9.66 -9.02
N ARG A 161 -0.10 8.96 -10.09
CA ARG A 161 -0.42 9.25 -11.49
C ARG A 161 -1.39 8.25 -12.11
N ALA A 162 -1.67 7.15 -11.42
CA ALA A 162 -2.56 6.11 -11.90
C ALA A 162 -4.02 6.58 -11.90
N THR A 163 -4.81 6.07 -12.82
CA THR A 163 -6.28 6.25 -12.81
C THR A 163 -6.94 5.46 -11.68
N ALA A 164 -6.32 4.34 -11.29
CA ALA A 164 -6.73 3.53 -10.14
C ALA A 164 -5.55 2.72 -9.59
N LEU A 165 -5.67 2.28 -8.33
CA LEU A 165 -4.80 1.27 -7.72
C LEU A 165 -5.60 0.01 -7.47
N VAL A 166 -5.09 -1.13 -7.93
CA VAL A 166 -5.75 -2.45 -7.76
C VAL A 166 -4.75 -3.45 -7.17
N GLY A 167 -5.17 -4.26 -6.20
CA GLY A 167 -4.27 -5.30 -5.67
C GLY A 167 -4.72 -5.93 -4.37
N THR A 168 -3.79 -6.52 -3.64
CA THR A 168 -4.05 -7.13 -2.33
C THR A 168 -4.35 -6.06 -1.29
N TYR A 169 -5.36 -6.31 -0.44
CA TYR A 169 -5.64 -5.47 0.72
C TYR A 169 -4.48 -5.50 1.72
N GLY A 170 -3.95 -4.34 2.03
CA GLY A 170 -2.84 -4.18 2.99
C GLY A 170 -2.23 -2.78 2.95
N GLY A 171 -1.05 -2.61 3.53
CA GLY A 171 -0.42 -1.31 3.70
C GLY A 171 -0.27 -0.48 2.42
N LEU A 172 0.05 -1.13 1.30
CA LEU A 172 0.21 -0.43 0.02
C LEU A 172 -1.11 0.10 -0.52
N SER A 173 -2.23 -0.60 -0.30
CA SER A 173 -3.54 -0.17 -0.79
C SER A 173 -3.97 1.19 -0.23
N TYR A 174 -3.44 1.60 0.92
CA TYR A 174 -3.73 2.91 1.52
C TYR A 174 -3.08 4.08 0.77
N LEU A 175 -2.03 3.84 0.00
CA LEU A 175 -1.37 4.89 -0.78
C LEU A 175 -2.31 5.48 -1.83
N GLY A 176 -3.21 4.69 -2.42
CA GLY A 176 -4.18 5.21 -3.36
C GLY A 176 -4.98 6.39 -2.77
N PRO A 177 -5.78 6.21 -1.72
CA PRO A 177 -6.51 7.30 -1.08
C PRO A 177 -5.63 8.46 -0.62
N TYR A 178 -4.41 8.21 -0.14
CA TYR A 178 -3.49 9.27 0.23
C TYR A 178 -3.07 10.14 -0.96
N TYR A 179 -3.00 9.58 -2.16
CA TYR A 179 -2.73 10.31 -3.42
C TYR A 179 -4.00 10.66 -4.19
N LYS A 180 -5.18 10.51 -3.59
CA LYS A 180 -6.47 10.74 -4.22
C LYS A 180 -6.75 9.84 -5.43
N VAL A 181 -6.21 8.64 -5.41
CA VAL A 181 -6.39 7.62 -6.44
C VAL A 181 -7.38 6.57 -5.93
N PRO A 182 -8.50 6.33 -6.63
CA PRO A 182 -9.45 5.28 -6.29
C PRO A 182 -8.76 3.93 -6.19
N THR A 183 -9.12 3.13 -5.19
CA THR A 183 -8.43 1.86 -4.93
C THR A 183 -9.41 0.72 -4.79
N ILE A 184 -9.09 -0.43 -5.43
CA ILE A 184 -9.73 -1.72 -5.18
C ILE A 184 -8.72 -2.64 -4.51
N ALA A 185 -9.09 -3.19 -3.37
CA ALA A 185 -8.23 -4.05 -2.58
C ALA A 185 -8.91 -5.38 -2.29
N PHE A 186 -8.26 -6.48 -2.70
CA PHE A 186 -8.82 -7.83 -2.59
C PHE A 186 -8.29 -8.60 -1.39
N TYR A 187 -9.15 -9.43 -0.82
CA TYR A 187 -8.82 -10.42 0.20
C TYR A 187 -9.60 -11.70 -0.05
N SER A 188 -9.08 -12.84 0.39
CA SER A 188 -9.75 -14.14 0.31
C SER A 188 -10.03 -14.76 1.68
N ASP A 189 -9.35 -14.30 2.74
CA ASP A 189 -9.62 -14.70 4.11
C ASP A 189 -10.00 -13.49 4.97
N SER A 190 -11.29 -13.43 5.34
CA SER A 190 -11.82 -12.35 6.17
C SER A 190 -11.41 -12.46 7.65
N HIS A 191 -11.01 -13.64 8.11
CA HIS A 191 -10.55 -13.84 9.51
C HIS A 191 -9.19 -13.20 9.76
N GLU A 192 -8.40 -13.03 8.70
CA GLU A 192 -7.10 -12.37 8.71
C GLU A 192 -7.18 -10.84 8.51
N LEU A 193 -8.38 -10.29 8.37
CA LEU A 193 -8.59 -8.85 8.35
C LEU A 193 -8.52 -8.29 9.79
N VAL A 194 -7.68 -7.28 9.96
CA VAL A 194 -7.53 -6.61 11.25
C VAL A 194 -8.57 -5.49 11.38
N PRO A 195 -9.57 -5.59 12.28
CA PRO A 195 -10.65 -4.60 12.39
C PRO A 195 -10.15 -3.17 12.53
N ALA A 196 -9.10 -2.94 13.31
CA ALA A 196 -8.52 -1.62 13.48
C ALA A 196 -7.96 -1.02 12.18
N HIS A 197 -7.42 -1.86 11.29
CA HIS A 197 -6.96 -1.41 9.97
C HIS A 197 -8.14 -1.04 9.08
N VAL A 198 -9.23 -1.78 9.15
CA VAL A 198 -10.48 -1.46 8.42
C VAL A 198 -11.04 -0.12 8.89
N ASP A 199 -11.12 0.11 10.19
CA ASP A 199 -11.56 1.39 10.76
C ASP A 199 -10.65 2.55 10.34
N ALA A 200 -9.33 2.34 10.37
CA ALA A 200 -8.36 3.34 9.93
C ALA A 200 -8.52 3.65 8.43
N THR A 201 -8.74 2.62 7.60
CA THR A 201 -9.01 2.78 6.16
C THR A 201 -10.24 3.62 5.92
N TRP A 202 -11.33 3.35 6.63
CA TRP A 202 -12.57 4.10 6.47
C TRP A 202 -12.39 5.59 6.82
N ARG A 203 -11.67 5.89 7.91
CA ARG A 203 -11.33 7.27 8.29
C ARG A 203 -10.44 7.96 7.27
N LEU A 204 -9.47 7.24 6.71
CA LEU A 204 -8.64 7.74 5.63
C LEU A 204 -9.48 8.12 4.40
N CYS A 205 -10.36 7.22 3.95
CA CYS A 205 -11.24 7.47 2.80
C CYS A 205 -12.15 8.69 3.01
N GLN A 206 -12.70 8.85 4.21
CA GLN A 206 -13.48 10.04 4.56
C GLN A 206 -12.65 11.32 4.51
N ALA A 207 -11.46 11.31 5.10
CA ALA A 207 -10.60 12.48 5.18
C ALA A 207 -10.07 12.91 3.81
N THR A 208 -9.72 11.96 2.95
CA THR A 208 -9.19 12.21 1.59
C THR A 208 -10.29 12.37 0.55
N ARG A 209 -11.53 12.00 0.87
CA ARG A 209 -12.67 11.90 -0.06
C ARG A 209 -12.38 11.00 -1.26
N THR A 210 -11.63 9.94 -1.04
CA THR A 210 -11.22 8.99 -2.09
C THR A 210 -11.57 7.58 -1.65
N PRO A 211 -12.27 6.79 -2.47
CA PRO A 211 -12.69 5.46 -2.10
C PRO A 211 -11.52 4.47 -2.08
N LEU A 212 -11.54 3.58 -1.09
CA LEU A 212 -10.86 2.30 -1.11
C LEU A 212 -11.93 1.24 -0.91
N THR A 213 -12.20 0.46 -1.95
CA THR A 213 -13.18 -0.61 -1.94
C THR A 213 -12.49 -1.93 -1.59
N MET A 214 -12.88 -2.53 -0.48
CA MET A 214 -12.40 -3.85 -0.08
C MET A 214 -13.36 -4.90 -0.60
N MET A 215 -12.85 -5.90 -1.33
CA MET A 215 -13.67 -6.96 -1.92
C MET A 215 -13.15 -8.35 -1.62
N HIS A 216 -14.07 -9.24 -1.26
CA HIS A 216 -13.78 -10.66 -1.18
C HIS A 216 -13.71 -11.28 -2.58
N VAL A 217 -12.66 -12.08 -2.84
CA VAL A 217 -12.45 -12.70 -4.17
C VAL A 217 -13.58 -13.62 -4.61
N GLY A 218 -14.33 -14.17 -3.67
CA GLY A 218 -15.49 -15.05 -3.94
C GLY A 218 -16.74 -14.33 -4.48
N ASP A 219 -16.78 -13.00 -4.46
CA ASP A 219 -17.91 -12.24 -5.03
C ASP A 219 -17.63 -11.89 -6.50
N ALA A 220 -17.66 -12.92 -7.36
CA ALA A 220 -17.30 -12.79 -8.76
C ALA A 220 -18.16 -11.77 -9.55
N ALA A 221 -19.43 -11.62 -9.19
CA ALA A 221 -20.32 -10.68 -9.87
C ALA A 221 -19.96 -9.23 -9.55
N LEU A 222 -19.72 -8.93 -8.28
CA LEU A 222 -19.30 -7.62 -7.84
C LEU A 222 -17.90 -7.26 -8.37
N VAL A 223 -16.97 -8.22 -8.32
CA VAL A 223 -15.61 -8.06 -8.87
C VAL A 223 -15.68 -7.71 -10.36
N ALA A 224 -16.43 -8.47 -11.14
CA ALA A 224 -16.57 -8.23 -12.58
C ALA A 224 -17.16 -6.85 -12.87
N SER A 225 -18.28 -6.51 -12.22
CA SER A 225 -18.96 -5.20 -12.40
C SER A 225 -18.06 -4.03 -12.03
N THR A 226 -17.29 -4.17 -10.95
CA THR A 226 -16.39 -3.10 -10.49
C THR A 226 -15.23 -2.90 -11.47
N LEU A 227 -14.61 -3.99 -11.93
CA LEU A 227 -13.48 -3.90 -12.88
C LEU A 227 -13.93 -3.34 -14.24
N ASP A 228 -15.14 -3.64 -14.69
CA ASP A 228 -15.70 -3.07 -15.92
C ASP A 228 -15.95 -1.56 -15.81
N GLY A 229 -16.35 -1.09 -14.63
CA GLY A 229 -16.52 0.33 -14.36
C GLY A 229 -15.23 1.16 -14.45
N PHE A 230 -14.06 0.52 -14.33
CA PHE A 230 -12.77 1.19 -14.55
C PHE A 230 -12.37 1.25 -16.04
N GLY A 231 -13.05 0.53 -16.92
CA GLY A 231 -12.83 0.53 -18.37
C GLY A 231 -13.71 1.53 -19.13
N ALA A 232 -14.72 2.08 -18.48
CA ALA A 232 -15.62 3.07 -19.02
C ALA A 232 -15.16 4.48 -18.63
#